data_722b43014b22264af72c96fe407722a1
#
_entry.id   722b43014b22264af72c96fe407722a1
#
_cell.length_a   1.000
_cell.length_b   1.000
_cell.length_c   1.000
_cell.angle_alpha   90.00
_cell.angle_beta   90.00
_cell.angle_gamma   90.00
#
_symmetry.space_group_name_H-M   'P 1'
#
loop_
_entity.id
_entity.type
_entity.pdbx_description
1 polymer ?
#
loop_
_entity_poly.entity_id
_entity_poly.type
_entity_poly.pdbx_seq_one_letter_code
_entity_poly.pdbx_strand_id
1 'polypeptide(L)'
;KRTKVLIFILGSRYNYSNLSQNCPVMRTYEARTARSRVNVLTYLDSLDSDVRKKIIKWASRVPANRLSHCRQIRLNSGQTLVHMLDRVDNVYILCRGTVRTTSHNSAGSTYVIDEYRAPVAFGEMEVISESPFYLGSLTATSGCEFISVPREDYLQWIRSDPEALLTRSRWIIKNLTRQSGYERSLLTWSGTKRLMYMLSELTRDQIHRGVVEWPFTVRLTRQELADKIGTSTKTVARGIDELKERGMVSVQHGKIVITERQFQRLDDAMKHEGESHLLD
;
A
#
# COMPACT_ATOMS: atom_id res chain seq x y z
N LYS A 1 -17.37 -16.63 21.67
CA LYS A 1 -17.60 -15.44 20.80
C LYS A 1 -16.25 -14.82 20.37
N ARG A 2 -15.36 -15.64 19.91
CA ARG A 2 -14.04 -15.23 19.35
C ARG A 2 -13.76 -16.18 18.22
N THR A 3 -14.24 -15.91 17.00
CA THR A 3 -13.75 -16.63 15.80
C THR A 3 -14.56 -16.21 14.58
N LYS A 4 -14.43 -14.98 14.13
CA LYS A 4 -15.01 -14.54 12.85
C LYS A 4 -14.19 -13.51 12.08
N VAL A 5 -12.91 -13.34 12.39
CA VAL A 5 -12.04 -12.38 11.67
C VAL A 5 -11.14 -13.08 10.64
N LEU A 6 -11.05 -14.40 10.62
CA LEU A 6 -10.00 -15.13 9.89
C LEU A 6 -10.42 -15.75 8.55
N ILE A 7 -11.60 -15.45 7.99
CA ILE A 7 -12.10 -16.15 6.78
C ILE A 7 -12.24 -15.22 5.56
N PHE A 8 -11.50 -14.12 5.50
CA PHE A 8 -11.71 -13.14 4.44
C PHE A 8 -10.77 -13.24 3.23
N ILE A 9 -9.79 -14.14 3.24
CA ILE A 9 -8.77 -14.22 2.15
C ILE A 9 -8.80 -15.53 1.36
N LEU A 10 -9.44 -16.61 1.84
CA LEU A 10 -9.44 -17.88 1.10
C LEU A 10 -10.87 -18.47 1.02
N GLY A 11 -11.57 -18.19 -0.06
CA GLY A 11 -12.59 -19.12 -0.58
C GLY A 11 -14.03 -18.95 -0.09
N SER A 12 -14.48 -17.81 0.39
CA SER A 12 -15.93 -17.58 0.54
C SER A 12 -16.48 -16.94 -0.74
N ARG A 13 -17.45 -17.64 -1.36
CA ARG A 13 -18.29 -17.07 -2.41
C ARG A 13 -19.02 -15.85 -1.84
N TYR A 14 -18.43 -14.66 -2.02
CA TYR A 14 -19.15 -13.43 -1.73
C TYR A 14 -20.27 -13.30 -2.75
N ASN A 15 -21.51 -13.40 -2.27
CA ASN A 15 -22.68 -13.07 -3.08
C ASN A 15 -22.81 -11.55 -3.07
N TYR A 16 -22.18 -10.90 -4.05
CA TYR A 16 -22.17 -9.44 -4.22
C TYR A 16 -23.55 -8.85 -4.50
N SER A 17 -24.56 -9.69 -4.78
CA SER A 17 -25.93 -9.24 -5.07
C SER A 17 -26.65 -8.58 -3.87
N ASN A 18 -26.21 -8.84 -2.63
CA ASN A 18 -26.84 -8.26 -1.44
C ASN A 18 -26.17 -6.96 -0.93
N LEU A 19 -25.01 -6.57 -1.46
CA LEU A 19 -24.32 -5.33 -1.07
C LEU A 19 -24.82 -4.10 -1.84
N SER A 20 -25.39 -4.30 -3.03
CA SER A 20 -25.84 -3.20 -3.89
C SER A 20 -27.18 -2.57 -3.46
N GLN A 21 -27.97 -3.25 -2.63
CA GLN A 21 -29.33 -2.79 -2.29
C GLN A 21 -29.46 -1.98 -1.00
N ASN A 22 -28.44 -1.97 -0.12
CA ASN A 22 -28.54 -1.32 1.20
C ASN A 22 -27.39 -0.35 1.53
N CYS A 23 -26.63 0.13 0.55
CA CYS A 23 -25.61 1.16 0.81
C CYS A 23 -26.12 2.55 0.41
N PRO A 24 -26.39 3.48 1.36
CA PRO A 24 -26.95 4.80 1.05
C PRO A 24 -25.95 5.76 0.39
N VAL A 25 -24.77 5.32 0.00
CA VAL A 25 -23.67 6.16 -0.52
C VAL A 25 -23.39 5.85 -2.00
N MET A 26 -24.41 5.55 -2.81
CA MET A 26 -24.29 5.70 -4.26
C MET A 26 -24.46 7.17 -4.65
N ARG A 27 -23.56 8.03 -4.26
CA ARG A 27 -23.36 9.30 -4.92
C ARG A 27 -22.19 9.13 -5.88
N THR A 28 -22.49 9.21 -7.17
CA THR A 28 -21.51 9.47 -8.22
C THR A 28 -20.77 10.76 -7.89
N TYR A 29 -19.70 10.65 -7.08
CA TYR A 29 -18.76 11.72 -6.94
C TYR A 29 -17.88 11.68 -8.19
N GLU A 30 -18.29 12.38 -9.24
CA GLU A 30 -17.35 12.84 -10.26
C GLU A 30 -16.39 13.81 -9.55
N ALA A 31 -15.31 13.26 -9.00
CA ALA A 31 -14.20 14.10 -8.62
C ALA A 31 -13.83 14.89 -9.88
N ARG A 32 -13.90 16.22 -9.81
CA ARG A 32 -13.37 17.13 -10.83
C ARG A 32 -11.86 16.99 -10.90
N THR A 33 -11.42 15.82 -11.31
CA THR A 33 -10.02 15.54 -11.61
C THR A 33 -9.74 16.08 -12.99
N ALA A 34 -8.74 16.92 -13.14
CA ALA A 34 -8.31 17.39 -14.45
C ALA A 34 -7.83 16.18 -15.27
N ARG A 35 -8.73 15.62 -16.09
CA ARG A 35 -8.42 14.52 -17.03
C ARG A 35 -8.00 15.16 -18.33
N SER A 36 -6.73 15.10 -18.68
CA SER A 36 -6.24 15.56 -19.99
C SER A 36 -5.88 14.36 -20.87
N ARG A 37 -6.16 14.47 -22.17
CA ARG A 37 -5.55 13.60 -23.16
C ARG A 37 -4.08 13.96 -23.22
N VAL A 38 -3.21 13.04 -22.87
CA VAL A 38 -1.76 13.23 -22.94
C VAL A 38 -1.19 12.19 -23.89
N ASN A 39 -0.23 12.61 -24.70
CA ASN A 39 0.64 11.63 -25.31
C ASN A 39 1.46 10.97 -24.19
N VAL A 40 1.09 9.72 -23.84
CA VAL A 40 1.70 8.98 -22.73
C VAL A 40 3.21 8.87 -22.91
N LEU A 41 3.71 8.73 -24.13
CA LEU A 41 5.13 8.61 -24.40
C LEU A 41 5.86 9.91 -24.04
N THR A 42 5.36 11.07 -24.50
CA THR A 42 5.92 12.38 -24.15
C THR A 42 5.87 12.64 -22.64
N TYR A 43 4.78 12.21 -21.98
CA TYR A 43 4.67 12.32 -20.54
C TYR A 43 5.71 11.45 -19.80
N LEU A 44 5.92 10.20 -20.25
CA LEU A 44 6.92 9.31 -19.67
C LEU A 44 8.34 9.91 -19.78
N ASP A 45 8.63 10.68 -20.84
CA ASP A 45 9.91 11.38 -21.01
C ASP A 45 10.15 12.45 -19.95
N SER A 46 9.08 12.99 -19.35
CA SER A 46 9.15 14.00 -18.28
C SER A 46 9.37 13.43 -16.89
N LEU A 47 9.32 12.10 -16.73
CA LEU A 47 9.47 11.43 -15.45
C LEU A 47 10.95 11.27 -15.07
N ASP A 48 11.18 11.08 -13.77
CA ASP A 48 12.46 10.62 -13.24
C ASP A 48 12.93 9.35 -13.95
N SER A 49 14.24 9.24 -14.22
CA SER A 49 14.81 8.14 -15.02
C SER A 49 14.49 6.76 -14.48
N ASP A 50 14.48 6.59 -13.15
CA ASP A 50 14.25 5.29 -12.51
C ASP A 50 12.78 4.92 -12.50
N VAL A 51 11.89 5.89 -12.27
CA VAL A 51 10.45 5.72 -12.39
C VAL A 51 10.08 5.38 -13.83
N ARG A 52 10.62 6.13 -14.79
CA ARG A 52 10.44 5.90 -16.23
C ARG A 52 10.88 4.50 -16.64
N LYS A 53 12.09 4.07 -16.29
CA LYS A 53 12.61 2.72 -16.59
C LYS A 53 11.69 1.62 -16.07
N LYS A 54 11.20 1.76 -14.84
CA LYS A 54 10.28 0.79 -14.25
C LYS A 54 8.96 0.74 -15.00
N ILE A 55 8.34 1.89 -15.29
CA ILE A 55 7.06 1.96 -16.02
C ILE A 55 7.23 1.43 -17.45
N ILE A 56 8.29 1.80 -18.16
CA ILE A 56 8.58 1.28 -19.50
C ILE A 56 8.78 -0.23 -19.47
N LYS A 57 9.49 -0.77 -18.48
CA LYS A 57 9.65 -2.22 -18.31
C LYS A 57 8.30 -2.93 -18.14
N TRP A 58 7.34 -2.30 -17.45
CA TRP A 58 5.99 -2.86 -17.30
C TRP A 58 5.16 -2.79 -18.57
N ALA A 59 5.33 -1.70 -19.34
CA ALA A 59 4.52 -1.36 -20.50
C ALA A 59 5.21 -1.62 -21.85
N SER A 60 6.38 -2.26 -21.86
CA SER A 60 7.25 -2.37 -23.03
C SER A 60 6.61 -3.03 -24.27
N ARG A 61 5.49 -3.73 -24.10
CA ARG A 61 4.76 -4.40 -25.16
C ARG A 61 3.30 -3.96 -25.29
N VAL A 62 2.92 -2.85 -24.64
CA VAL A 62 1.58 -2.29 -24.82
C VAL A 62 1.43 -1.79 -26.25
N PRO A 63 0.44 -2.25 -27.03
CA PRO A 63 0.21 -1.77 -28.38
C PRO A 63 -0.03 -0.27 -28.41
N ALA A 64 0.61 0.44 -29.34
CA ALA A 64 0.56 1.90 -29.43
C ALA A 64 -0.85 2.48 -29.55
N ASN A 65 -1.75 1.76 -30.26
CA ASN A 65 -3.15 2.14 -30.40
C ASN A 65 -3.92 2.18 -29.05
N ARG A 66 -3.46 1.44 -28.04
CA ARG A 66 -4.08 1.42 -26.70
C ARG A 66 -3.57 2.56 -25.83
N LEU A 67 -2.34 3.03 -26.05
CA LEU A 67 -1.80 4.17 -25.33
C LEU A 67 -2.62 5.44 -25.57
N SER A 68 -3.32 5.56 -26.69
CA SER A 68 -4.22 6.69 -27.00
C SER A 68 -5.47 6.75 -26.11
N HIS A 69 -5.87 5.63 -25.50
CA HIS A 69 -7.01 5.56 -24.58
C HIS A 69 -6.62 5.93 -23.15
N CYS A 70 -5.34 5.94 -22.84
CA CYS A 70 -4.85 6.33 -21.51
C CYS A 70 -5.10 7.82 -21.25
N ARG A 71 -5.24 8.17 -19.96
CA ARG A 71 -5.42 9.55 -19.51
C ARG A 71 -4.45 9.86 -18.39
N GLN A 72 -3.96 11.08 -18.36
CA GLN A 72 -3.26 11.60 -17.20
C GLN A 72 -4.28 12.13 -16.19
N ILE A 73 -4.06 11.82 -14.91
CA ILE A 73 -4.83 12.33 -13.79
C ILE A 73 -3.85 12.97 -12.81
N ARG A 74 -4.20 14.17 -12.33
CA ARG A 74 -3.47 14.88 -11.29
C ARG A 74 -4.33 15.04 -10.07
N LEU A 75 -3.78 14.78 -8.91
CA LEU A 75 -4.42 14.96 -7.62
C LEU A 75 -3.55 15.81 -6.71
N ASN A 76 -4.20 16.69 -5.96
CA ASN A 76 -3.59 17.36 -4.82
C ASN A 76 -3.64 16.45 -3.58
N SER A 77 -2.81 16.74 -2.59
CA SER A 77 -2.87 16.08 -1.29
C SER A 77 -4.29 16.14 -0.69
N GLY A 78 -4.76 15.04 -0.15
CA GLY A 78 -6.11 14.88 0.43
C GLY A 78 -7.19 14.47 -0.57
N GLN A 79 -6.95 14.53 -1.88
CA GLN A 79 -7.94 14.09 -2.86
C GLN A 79 -7.93 12.56 -3.02
N THR A 80 -9.13 11.98 -3.14
CA THR A 80 -9.32 10.54 -3.34
C THR A 80 -9.54 10.24 -4.81
N LEU A 81 -8.78 9.28 -5.35
CA LEU A 81 -8.87 8.83 -6.75
C LEU A 81 -10.03 7.87 -6.96
N VAL A 82 -10.16 6.89 -6.09
CA VAL A 82 -11.24 5.90 -6.07
C VAL A 82 -11.64 5.62 -4.63
N HIS A 83 -12.91 5.32 -4.43
CA HIS A 83 -13.43 4.84 -3.15
C HIS A 83 -13.58 3.32 -3.16
N MET A 84 -13.49 2.71 -1.98
CA MET A 84 -13.85 1.31 -1.80
C MET A 84 -15.29 1.09 -2.32
N LEU A 85 -15.50 0.01 -3.06
CA LEU A 85 -16.74 -0.35 -3.74
C LEU A 85 -17.10 0.49 -4.98
N ASP A 86 -16.25 1.43 -5.42
CA ASP A 86 -16.37 1.99 -6.76
C ASP A 86 -16.14 0.90 -7.81
N ARG A 87 -16.78 1.03 -8.99
CA ARG A 87 -16.56 0.11 -10.12
C ARG A 87 -15.11 0.16 -10.62
N VAL A 88 -14.57 -1.00 -10.92
CA VAL A 88 -13.21 -1.12 -11.47
C VAL A 88 -13.27 -0.89 -12.98
N ASP A 89 -13.27 0.35 -13.40
CA ASP A 89 -13.27 0.75 -14.81
C ASP A 89 -11.85 1.03 -15.35
N ASN A 90 -10.87 1.19 -14.46
CA ASN A 90 -9.49 1.53 -14.84
C ASN A 90 -8.46 0.84 -13.94
N VAL A 91 -7.27 0.63 -14.50
CA VAL A 91 -6.02 0.45 -13.75
C VAL A 91 -5.31 1.78 -13.69
N TYR A 92 -4.79 2.16 -12.53
CA TYR A 92 -4.09 3.42 -12.31
C TYR A 92 -2.62 3.19 -12.01
N ILE A 93 -1.75 3.81 -12.77
CA ILE A 93 -0.30 3.76 -12.56
C ILE A 93 0.10 5.09 -11.91
N LEU A 94 0.51 5.06 -10.65
CA LEU A 94 1.08 6.21 -9.96
C LEU A 94 2.48 6.47 -10.52
N CYS A 95 2.68 7.64 -11.11
CA CYS A 95 3.92 8.06 -11.73
C CYS A 95 4.73 9.04 -10.87
N ARG A 96 4.04 9.84 -10.06
CA ARG A 96 4.64 10.78 -9.09
C ARG A 96 3.81 10.84 -7.82
N GLY A 97 4.46 11.11 -6.70
CA GLY A 97 3.82 11.34 -5.41
C GLY A 97 3.66 10.08 -4.56
N THR A 98 2.84 10.23 -3.52
CA THR A 98 2.56 9.22 -2.50
C THR A 98 1.06 9.12 -2.27
N VAL A 99 0.55 7.91 -2.14
CA VAL A 99 -0.86 7.61 -1.90
C VAL A 99 -1.02 6.67 -0.72
N ARG A 100 -2.14 6.81 -0.04
CA ARG A 100 -2.55 5.94 1.06
C ARG A 100 -3.74 5.11 0.62
N THR A 101 -3.68 3.80 0.86
CA THR A 101 -4.82 2.90 0.70
C THR A 101 -5.50 2.69 2.04
N THR A 102 -6.82 2.79 2.05
CA THR A 102 -7.65 2.57 3.24
C THR A 102 -8.78 1.61 2.91
N SER A 103 -9.22 0.88 3.93
CA SER A 103 -10.42 0.04 3.86
C SER A 103 -11.29 0.29 5.09
N HIS A 104 -12.55 -0.15 5.02
CA HIS A 104 -13.49 -0.08 6.12
C HIS A 104 -13.82 -1.48 6.59
N ASN A 105 -13.87 -1.68 7.89
CA ASN A 105 -14.38 -2.92 8.45
C ASN A 105 -15.92 -2.88 8.52
N SER A 106 -16.54 -4.02 8.85
CA SER A 106 -17.99 -4.14 9.00
C SER A 106 -18.59 -3.25 10.09
N ALA A 107 -17.78 -2.74 11.01
CA ALA A 107 -18.18 -1.80 12.06
C ALA A 107 -18.02 -0.32 11.63
N GLY A 108 -17.65 -0.05 10.37
CA GLY A 108 -17.50 1.30 9.82
C GLY A 108 -16.18 1.99 10.19
N SER A 109 -15.29 1.33 10.92
CA SER A 109 -13.97 1.89 11.22
C SER A 109 -13.06 1.84 10.00
N THR A 110 -12.42 2.95 9.69
CA THR A 110 -11.42 3.05 8.63
C THR A 110 -10.07 2.60 9.16
N TYR A 111 -9.37 1.75 8.41
CA TYR A 111 -7.98 1.41 8.70
C TYR A 111 -7.11 1.62 7.47
N VAL A 112 -5.87 1.98 7.72
CA VAL A 112 -4.85 2.16 6.67
C VAL A 112 -4.30 0.78 6.32
N ILE A 113 -4.43 0.40 5.04
CA ILE A 113 -3.84 -0.83 4.53
C ILE A 113 -2.34 -0.62 4.34
N ASP A 114 -1.96 0.40 3.55
CA ASP A 114 -0.56 0.72 3.27
C ASP A 114 -0.42 2.13 2.69
N GLU A 115 0.81 2.62 2.58
CA GLU A 115 1.16 3.86 1.90
C GLU A 115 2.19 3.57 0.81
N TYR A 116 1.87 3.98 -0.41
CA TYR A 116 2.63 3.65 -1.61
C TYR A 116 3.22 4.90 -2.26
N ARG A 117 4.47 4.79 -2.70
CA ARG A 117 5.16 5.80 -3.50
C ARG A 117 5.35 5.34 -4.93
N ALA A 118 5.32 6.29 -5.87
CA ALA A 118 5.60 6.03 -7.29
C ALA A 118 6.95 5.30 -7.51
N PRO A 119 7.03 4.36 -8.48
CA PRO A 119 5.95 3.89 -9.33
C PRO A 119 5.23 2.67 -8.75
N VAL A 120 3.89 2.65 -8.80
CA VAL A 120 3.06 1.51 -8.42
C VAL A 120 1.76 1.53 -9.21
N ALA A 121 1.16 0.35 -9.47
CA ALA A 121 -0.12 0.22 -10.14
C ALA A 121 -1.21 -0.24 -9.16
N PHE A 122 -2.42 0.29 -9.34
CA PHE A 122 -3.62 0.01 -8.54
C PHE A 122 -4.75 -0.44 -9.43
N GLY A 123 -5.62 -1.31 -8.94
CA GLY A 123 -6.73 -1.88 -9.69
C GLY A 123 -6.35 -3.11 -10.52
N GLU A 124 -5.07 -3.47 -10.60
CA GLU A 124 -4.62 -4.66 -11.33
C GLU A 124 -5.12 -5.96 -10.72
N MET A 125 -5.09 -6.05 -9.39
CA MET A 125 -5.55 -7.22 -8.66
C MET A 125 -7.04 -7.44 -8.91
N GLU A 126 -7.82 -6.39 -8.82
CA GLU A 126 -9.25 -6.41 -9.06
C GLU A 126 -9.57 -6.78 -10.53
N VAL A 127 -8.83 -6.21 -11.48
CA VAL A 127 -9.01 -6.51 -12.90
C VAL A 127 -8.66 -7.96 -13.23
N ILE A 128 -7.53 -8.48 -12.71
CA ILE A 128 -7.08 -9.85 -12.95
C ILE A 128 -7.97 -10.88 -12.25
N SER A 129 -8.47 -10.57 -11.04
CA SER A 129 -9.38 -11.43 -10.29
C SER A 129 -10.84 -11.29 -10.70
N GLU A 130 -11.11 -10.47 -11.73
CA GLU A 130 -12.46 -10.17 -12.22
C GLU A 130 -13.39 -9.54 -11.16
N SER A 131 -12.81 -8.94 -10.11
CA SER A 131 -13.60 -8.19 -9.12
C SER A 131 -14.31 -7.01 -9.81
N PRO A 132 -15.62 -6.83 -9.56
CA PRO A 132 -16.34 -5.68 -10.12
C PRO A 132 -16.03 -4.36 -9.39
N PHE A 133 -15.45 -4.41 -8.17
CA PHE A 133 -15.30 -3.27 -7.29
C PHE A 133 -13.87 -3.17 -6.74
N TYR A 134 -13.40 -1.92 -6.51
CA TYR A 134 -12.16 -1.68 -5.79
C TYR A 134 -12.27 -2.14 -4.33
N LEU A 135 -11.26 -2.83 -3.84
CA LEU A 135 -11.21 -3.39 -2.48
C LEU A 135 -10.79 -2.37 -1.42
N GLY A 136 -10.33 -1.21 -1.83
CA GLY A 136 -9.93 -0.12 -0.95
C GLY A 136 -10.07 1.24 -1.60
N SER A 137 -10.07 2.29 -0.78
CA SER A 137 -10.00 3.67 -1.22
C SER A 137 -8.55 4.10 -1.42
N LEU A 138 -8.28 4.94 -2.42
CA LEU A 138 -6.96 5.44 -2.78
C LEU A 138 -6.93 6.96 -2.67
N THR A 139 -6.24 7.48 -1.66
CA THR A 139 -6.16 8.92 -1.36
C THR A 139 -4.73 9.42 -1.49
N ALA A 140 -4.54 10.54 -2.20
CA ALA A 140 -3.26 11.20 -2.36
C ALA A 140 -2.80 11.81 -1.03
N THR A 141 -1.56 11.53 -0.59
CA THR A 141 -0.92 12.14 0.60
C THR A 141 0.08 13.23 0.21
N SER A 142 0.37 13.37 -1.07
CA SER A 142 1.13 14.46 -1.68
C SER A 142 0.52 14.84 -3.03
N GLY A 143 1.11 15.79 -3.76
CA GLY A 143 0.77 15.99 -5.18
C GLY A 143 1.08 14.71 -5.97
N CYS A 144 0.08 14.15 -6.64
CA CYS A 144 0.19 12.89 -7.36
C CYS A 144 -0.13 13.04 -8.84
N GLU A 145 0.58 12.27 -9.67
CA GLU A 145 0.28 12.11 -11.09
C GLU A 145 0.11 10.64 -11.43
N PHE A 146 -0.96 10.33 -12.15
CA PHE A 146 -1.30 8.97 -12.57
C PHE A 146 -1.47 8.88 -14.07
N ILE A 147 -1.22 7.68 -14.61
CA ILE A 147 -1.75 7.23 -15.90
C ILE A 147 -2.93 6.30 -15.59
N SER A 148 -4.10 6.62 -16.13
CA SER A 148 -5.30 5.78 -16.11
C SER A 148 -5.33 4.94 -17.38
N VAL A 149 -5.43 3.63 -17.24
CA VAL A 149 -5.55 2.65 -18.32
C VAL A 149 -6.92 2.02 -18.23
N PRO A 150 -7.79 2.11 -19.27
CA PRO A 150 -9.09 1.45 -19.27
C PRO A 150 -8.97 -0.04 -18.98
N ARG A 151 -9.91 -0.60 -18.19
CA ARG A 151 -9.97 -2.02 -17.81
C ARG A 151 -9.81 -2.96 -18.99
N GLU A 152 -10.57 -2.70 -20.05
CA GLU A 152 -10.58 -3.55 -21.24
C GLU A 152 -9.23 -3.54 -21.98
N ASP A 153 -8.61 -2.37 -22.10
CA ASP A 153 -7.29 -2.23 -22.73
C ASP A 153 -6.21 -2.93 -21.91
N TYR A 154 -6.29 -2.82 -20.56
CA TYR A 154 -5.39 -3.54 -19.67
C TYR A 154 -5.54 -5.05 -19.79
N LEU A 155 -6.78 -5.58 -19.76
CA LEU A 155 -7.06 -7.01 -19.92
C LEU A 155 -6.58 -7.56 -21.26
N GLN A 156 -6.86 -6.84 -22.35
CA GLN A 156 -6.44 -7.26 -23.67
C GLN A 156 -4.90 -7.28 -23.79
N TRP A 157 -4.22 -6.30 -23.17
CA TRP A 157 -2.76 -6.29 -23.15
C TRP A 157 -2.20 -7.52 -22.41
N ILE A 158 -2.59 -7.74 -21.16
CA ILE A 158 -2.03 -8.87 -20.38
C ILE A 158 -2.41 -10.24 -20.94
N ARG A 159 -3.55 -10.36 -21.63
CA ARG A 159 -3.93 -11.59 -22.34
C ARG A 159 -3.07 -11.84 -23.58
N SER A 160 -2.61 -10.80 -24.24
CA SER A 160 -1.75 -10.89 -25.42
C SER A 160 -0.25 -10.96 -25.10
N ASP A 161 0.14 -10.70 -23.84
CA ASP A 161 1.53 -10.71 -23.38
C ASP A 161 1.70 -11.58 -22.11
N PRO A 162 1.94 -12.90 -22.27
CA PRO A 162 2.11 -13.82 -21.14
C PRO A 162 3.25 -13.42 -20.19
N GLU A 163 4.32 -12.81 -20.70
CA GLU A 163 5.43 -12.36 -19.87
C GLU A 163 5.05 -11.16 -19.00
N ALA A 164 4.28 -10.21 -19.55
CA ALA A 164 3.71 -9.13 -18.77
C ALA A 164 2.77 -9.67 -17.68
N LEU A 165 1.86 -10.59 -18.03
CA LEU A 165 0.96 -11.23 -17.07
C LEU A 165 1.74 -11.90 -15.95
N LEU A 166 2.75 -12.70 -16.26
CA LEU A 166 3.56 -13.41 -15.27
C LEU A 166 4.31 -12.44 -14.36
N THR A 167 4.90 -11.39 -14.92
CA THR A 167 5.62 -10.35 -14.17
C THR A 167 4.70 -9.62 -13.22
N ARG A 168 3.48 -9.21 -13.66
CA ARG A 168 2.50 -8.52 -12.82
C ARG A 168 1.93 -9.44 -11.75
N SER A 169 1.61 -10.68 -12.09
CA SER A 169 1.12 -11.70 -11.15
C SER A 169 2.13 -11.97 -10.03
N ARG A 170 3.42 -12.15 -10.37
CA ARG A 170 4.48 -12.31 -9.37
C ARG A 170 4.57 -11.14 -8.42
N TRP A 171 4.46 -9.92 -8.95
CA TRP A 171 4.48 -8.71 -8.12
C TRP A 171 3.28 -8.66 -7.17
N ILE A 172 2.07 -8.93 -7.67
CA ILE A 172 0.83 -8.97 -6.87
C ILE A 172 0.95 -10.04 -5.78
N ILE A 173 1.33 -11.27 -6.14
CA ILE A 173 1.47 -12.39 -5.20
C ILE A 173 2.49 -12.04 -4.11
N LYS A 174 3.66 -11.48 -4.48
CA LYS A 174 4.67 -11.07 -3.52
C LYS A 174 4.14 -10.05 -2.51
N ASN A 175 3.37 -9.06 -2.96
CA ASN A 175 2.79 -8.05 -2.06
C ASN A 175 1.71 -8.66 -1.16
N LEU A 176 0.83 -9.51 -1.70
CA LEU A 176 -0.20 -10.20 -0.91
C LEU A 176 0.43 -11.13 0.13
N THR A 177 1.48 -11.88 -0.23
CA THR A 177 2.20 -12.75 0.70
C THR A 177 2.85 -11.94 1.83
N ARG A 178 3.47 -10.80 1.50
CA ARG A 178 4.04 -9.89 2.50
C ARG A 178 2.97 -9.36 3.45
N GLN A 179 1.85 -8.89 2.91
CA GLN A 179 0.71 -8.39 3.70
C GLN A 179 0.12 -9.48 4.60
N SER A 180 -0.16 -10.67 4.05
CA SER A 180 -0.70 -11.80 4.82
C SER A 180 0.26 -12.29 5.91
N GLY A 181 1.57 -12.26 5.66
CA GLY A 181 2.59 -12.56 6.67
C GLY A 181 2.54 -11.58 7.82
N TYR A 182 2.46 -10.29 7.52
CA TYR A 182 2.34 -9.24 8.53
C TYR A 182 1.03 -9.37 9.34
N GLU A 183 -0.10 -9.56 8.68
CA GLU A 183 -1.40 -9.72 9.35
C GLU A 183 -1.41 -10.92 10.29
N ARG A 184 -0.85 -12.07 9.89
CA ARG A 184 -0.68 -13.24 10.76
C ARG A 184 0.20 -12.93 11.96
N SER A 185 1.29 -12.23 11.75
CA SER A 185 2.20 -11.81 12.82
C SER A 185 1.52 -10.88 13.83
N LEU A 186 0.62 -10.01 13.39
CA LEU A 186 -0.19 -9.17 14.28
C LEU A 186 -1.08 -9.99 15.23
N LEU A 187 -1.47 -11.22 14.89
CA LEU A 187 -2.30 -12.07 15.76
C LEU A 187 -1.48 -12.70 16.90
N THR A 188 -0.22 -13.00 16.66
CA THR A 188 0.64 -13.74 17.59
C THR A 188 1.64 -12.88 18.35
N TRP A 189 2.03 -11.74 17.79
CA TRP A 189 3.04 -10.88 18.38
C TRP A 189 2.53 -10.02 19.53
N SER A 190 3.37 -9.84 20.54
CA SER A 190 3.12 -8.85 21.61
C SER A 190 3.07 -7.43 21.04
N GLY A 191 2.48 -6.49 21.79
CA GLY A 191 2.45 -5.08 21.39
C GLY A 191 3.86 -4.50 21.19
N THR A 192 4.82 -4.86 22.03
CA THR A 192 6.23 -4.46 21.90
C THR A 192 6.85 -5.00 20.63
N LYS A 193 6.58 -6.27 20.27
CA LYS A 193 7.11 -6.87 19.04
C LYS A 193 6.52 -6.21 17.78
N ARG A 194 5.23 -5.91 17.78
CA ARG A 194 4.59 -5.14 16.69
C ARG A 194 5.20 -3.75 16.54
N LEU A 195 5.48 -3.08 17.67
CA LEU A 195 6.14 -1.78 17.68
C LEU A 195 7.57 -1.88 17.11
N MET A 196 8.33 -2.88 17.53
CA MET A 196 9.70 -3.14 17.06
C MET A 196 9.73 -3.34 15.54
N TYR A 197 8.81 -4.17 15.00
CA TYR A 197 8.66 -4.36 13.56
C TYR A 197 8.32 -3.06 12.84
N MET A 198 7.33 -2.31 13.32
CA MET A 198 6.92 -1.04 12.71
C MET A 198 8.07 -0.03 12.66
N LEU A 199 8.86 0.09 13.74
CA LEU A 199 10.00 0.99 13.79
C LEU A 199 11.11 0.56 12.83
N SER A 200 11.37 -0.75 12.71
CA SER A 200 12.31 -1.30 11.72
C SER A 200 11.86 -0.99 10.29
N GLU A 201 10.60 -1.21 9.94
CA GLU A 201 10.06 -0.94 8.60
C GLU A 201 10.09 0.56 8.25
N LEU A 202 9.72 1.45 9.19
CA LEU A 202 9.80 2.89 8.97
C LEU A 202 11.23 3.35 8.68
N THR A 203 12.19 2.78 9.39
CA THR A 203 13.61 3.12 9.21
C THR A 203 14.13 2.55 7.89
N ARG A 204 13.81 1.28 7.58
CA ARG A 204 14.21 0.61 6.33
C ARG A 204 13.66 1.33 5.09
N ASP A 205 12.44 1.83 5.16
CA ASP A 205 11.85 2.62 4.08
C ASP A 205 12.65 3.91 3.81
N GLN A 206 13.11 4.62 4.85
CA GLN A 206 13.96 5.80 4.67
C GLN A 206 15.33 5.45 4.07
N ILE A 207 15.91 4.31 4.46
CA ILE A 207 17.17 3.81 3.88
C ILE A 207 16.98 3.50 2.39
N HIS A 208 15.93 2.77 2.03
CA HIS A 208 15.63 2.43 0.64
C HIS A 208 15.36 3.65 -0.24
N ARG A 209 14.86 4.74 0.35
CA ARG A 209 14.68 6.04 -0.33
C ARG A 209 15.95 6.85 -0.48
N GLY A 210 17.04 6.43 0.15
CA GLY A 210 18.29 7.18 0.18
C GLY A 210 18.19 8.53 0.90
N VAL A 211 17.20 8.70 1.78
CA VAL A 211 16.94 9.96 2.51
C VAL A 211 17.08 9.80 4.02
N VAL A 212 17.66 8.69 4.48
CA VAL A 212 17.90 8.52 5.91
C VAL A 212 19.01 9.46 6.36
N GLU A 213 18.73 10.25 7.39
CA GLU A 213 19.71 11.01 8.16
C GLU A 213 19.79 10.38 9.55
N TRP A 214 20.99 10.05 9.97
CA TRP A 214 21.21 9.49 11.29
C TRP A 214 21.56 10.56 12.33
N PRO A 215 20.91 10.54 13.51
CA PRO A 215 19.88 9.60 13.96
C PRO A 215 18.52 9.86 13.32
N PHE A 216 17.83 8.80 12.89
CA PHE A 216 16.48 8.88 12.32
C PHE A 216 15.46 9.21 13.41
N THR A 217 14.65 10.25 13.20
CA THR A 217 13.57 10.65 14.11
C THR A 217 12.22 10.18 13.58
N VAL A 218 11.52 9.37 14.34
CA VAL A 218 10.16 8.91 14.03
C VAL A 218 9.19 10.09 14.19
N ARG A 219 8.52 10.44 13.09
CA ARG A 219 7.59 11.58 13.04
C ARG A 219 6.18 11.24 13.50
N LEU A 220 5.86 9.94 13.64
CA LEU A 220 4.55 9.49 14.09
C LEU A 220 4.36 9.75 15.58
N THR A 221 3.15 10.15 15.95
CA THR A 221 2.70 10.26 17.33
C THR A 221 2.49 8.86 17.94
N ARG A 222 2.41 8.78 19.28
CA ARG A 222 2.08 7.53 19.96
C ARG A 222 0.70 7.00 19.59
N GLN A 223 -0.26 7.88 19.30
CA GLN A 223 -1.59 7.48 18.83
C GLN A 223 -1.51 6.86 17.43
N GLU A 224 -0.82 7.53 16.50
CA GLU A 224 -0.65 7.00 15.14
C GLU A 224 0.10 5.65 15.13
N LEU A 225 1.09 5.48 15.99
CA LEU A 225 1.76 4.18 16.16
C LEU A 225 0.79 3.13 16.72
N ALA A 226 -0.01 3.47 17.73
CA ALA A 226 -1.00 2.58 18.32
C ALA A 226 -2.03 2.11 17.28
N ASP A 227 -2.55 3.04 16.48
CA ASP A 227 -3.52 2.77 15.42
C ASP A 227 -2.91 1.85 14.34
N LYS A 228 -1.67 2.13 13.93
CA LYS A 228 -0.96 1.33 12.91
C LYS A 228 -0.67 -0.11 13.35
N ILE A 229 -0.35 -0.33 14.62
CA ILE A 229 -0.02 -1.68 15.13
C ILE A 229 -1.20 -2.37 15.84
N GLY A 230 -2.38 -1.75 15.81
CA GLY A 230 -3.60 -2.32 16.37
C GLY A 230 -3.53 -2.54 17.89
N THR A 231 -3.12 -1.50 18.65
CA THR A 231 -2.97 -1.57 20.11
C THR A 231 -3.36 -0.23 20.78
N SER A 232 -3.17 -0.12 22.10
CA SER A 232 -3.40 1.11 22.84
C SER A 232 -2.13 1.97 22.95
N THR A 233 -2.29 3.28 23.12
CA THR A 233 -1.17 4.21 23.41
C THR A 233 -0.39 3.82 24.67
N LYS A 234 -1.07 3.23 25.67
CA LYS A 234 -0.44 2.70 26.88
C LYS A 234 0.50 1.54 26.56
N THR A 235 0.10 0.65 25.64
CA THR A 235 0.94 -0.47 25.18
C THR A 235 2.13 0.06 24.37
N VAL A 236 1.93 1.07 23.52
CA VAL A 236 3.03 1.72 22.78
C VAL A 236 4.01 2.36 23.75
N ALA A 237 3.55 3.10 24.77
CA ALA A 237 4.43 3.73 25.75
C ALA A 237 5.31 2.68 26.47
N ARG A 238 4.69 1.62 26.99
CA ARG A 238 5.43 0.52 27.63
C ARG A 238 6.41 -0.19 26.68
N GLY A 239 6.00 -0.39 25.41
CA GLY A 239 6.89 -0.96 24.40
C GLY A 239 8.09 -0.06 24.09
N ILE A 240 7.92 1.26 24.07
CA ILE A 240 9.03 2.21 23.90
C ILE A 240 10.01 2.10 25.06
N ASP A 241 9.51 2.03 26.30
CA ASP A 241 10.37 1.90 27.49
C ASP A 241 11.16 0.60 27.45
N GLU A 242 10.54 -0.53 27.13
CA GLU A 242 11.20 -1.82 26.95
C GLU A 242 12.28 -1.78 25.86
N LEU A 243 11.96 -1.23 24.68
CA LEU A 243 12.93 -1.13 23.58
C LEU A 243 14.10 -0.18 23.92
N LYS A 244 13.84 0.86 24.73
CA LYS A 244 14.88 1.75 25.26
C LYS A 244 15.81 1.03 26.22
N GLU A 245 15.27 0.24 27.15
CA GLU A 245 16.07 -0.59 28.08
C GLU A 245 16.93 -1.60 27.32
N ARG A 246 16.42 -2.17 26.23
CA ARG A 246 17.18 -3.06 25.33
C ARG A 246 18.18 -2.32 24.44
N GLY A 247 18.25 -1.00 24.52
CA GLY A 247 19.16 -0.17 23.71
C GLY A 247 18.84 -0.19 22.21
N MET A 248 17.58 -0.47 21.84
CA MET A 248 17.11 -0.53 20.46
C MET A 248 16.56 0.79 19.95
N VAL A 249 16.13 1.68 20.85
CA VAL A 249 15.68 3.03 20.53
C VAL A 249 16.14 4.02 21.60
N SER A 250 16.08 5.31 21.28
CA SER A 250 16.26 6.41 22.23
C SER A 250 15.03 7.31 22.18
N VAL A 251 14.80 8.13 23.21
CA VAL A 251 13.76 9.15 23.23
C VAL A 251 14.41 10.49 23.46
N GLN A 252 14.21 11.43 22.53
CA GLN A 252 14.71 12.81 22.62
C GLN A 252 13.56 13.78 22.36
N HIS A 253 13.35 14.74 23.26
CA HIS A 253 12.26 15.73 23.18
C HIS A 253 10.88 15.07 22.92
N GLY A 254 10.61 13.91 23.57
CA GLY A 254 9.37 13.17 23.44
C GLY A 254 9.21 12.34 22.14
N LYS A 255 10.18 12.39 21.22
CA LYS A 255 10.18 11.64 19.96
C LYS A 255 11.09 10.42 20.05
N ILE A 256 10.71 9.34 19.38
CA ILE A 256 11.54 8.16 19.21
C ILE A 256 12.65 8.50 18.21
N VAL A 257 13.87 8.20 18.60
CA VAL A 257 15.07 8.43 17.79
C VAL A 257 15.82 7.12 17.67
N ILE A 258 16.29 6.81 16.46
CA ILE A 258 16.94 5.54 16.12
C ILE A 258 18.28 5.87 15.45
N THR A 259 19.38 5.45 16.05
CA THR A 259 20.72 5.50 15.43
C THR A 259 20.91 4.32 14.49
N GLU A 260 21.87 4.39 13.59
CA GLU A 260 22.22 3.29 12.69
C GLU A 260 22.48 1.98 13.44
N ARG A 261 23.24 2.04 14.54
CA ARG A 261 23.50 0.87 15.40
C ARG A 261 22.24 0.32 16.07
N GLN A 262 21.32 1.18 16.46
CA GLN A 262 20.03 0.77 17.02
C GLN A 262 19.13 0.13 15.95
N PHE A 263 19.13 0.67 14.73
CA PHE A 263 18.44 0.04 13.62
C PHE A 263 18.97 -1.37 13.32
N GLN A 264 20.28 -1.55 13.27
CA GLN A 264 20.86 -2.89 13.09
C GLN A 264 20.37 -3.88 14.14
N ARG A 265 20.32 -3.48 15.43
CA ARG A 265 19.79 -4.33 16.51
C ARG A 265 18.31 -4.65 16.35
N LEU A 266 17.48 -3.67 15.92
CA LEU A 266 16.07 -3.88 15.62
C LEU A 266 15.89 -4.88 14.48
N ASP A 267 16.65 -4.70 13.40
CA ASP A 267 16.58 -5.51 12.19
C ASP A 267 17.03 -6.97 12.44
N ASP A 268 18.11 -7.15 13.17
CA ASP A 268 18.63 -8.46 13.53
C ASP A 268 17.67 -9.21 14.47
N ALA A 269 17.10 -8.54 15.47
CA ALA A 269 16.11 -9.13 16.36
C ALA A 269 14.87 -9.61 15.58
N MET A 270 14.46 -8.88 14.54
CA MET A 270 13.33 -9.27 13.69
C MET A 270 13.66 -10.46 12.78
N LYS A 271 14.90 -10.56 12.26
CA LYS A 271 15.33 -11.68 11.40
C LYS A 271 15.41 -12.98 12.18
N HIS A 272 16.05 -13.00 13.34
CA HIS A 272 16.21 -14.20 14.17
C HIS A 272 14.86 -14.78 14.64
N GLU A 273 13.85 -13.92 14.85
CA GLU A 273 12.53 -14.37 15.27
C GLU A 273 11.62 -14.77 14.08
N GLY A 274 11.96 -14.36 12.84
CA GLY A 274 11.28 -14.79 11.61
C GLY A 274 11.71 -16.18 11.14
N GLU A 275 12.96 -16.55 11.40
CA GLU A 275 13.49 -17.87 11.00
C GLU A 275 12.99 -19.01 11.90
N SER A 276 12.64 -18.74 13.15
CA SER A 276 12.10 -19.76 14.05
C SER A 276 10.69 -20.24 13.69
N HIS A 277 9.96 -19.52 12.84
CA HIS A 277 8.61 -19.89 12.39
C HIS A 277 8.54 -20.59 11.02
N LEU A 278 9.69 -20.76 10.36
CA LEU A 278 9.76 -21.48 9.07
C LEU A 278 10.27 -22.92 9.23
N LEU A 279 10.65 -23.34 10.46
CA LEU A 279 11.22 -24.65 10.76
C LEU A 279 10.35 -25.51 11.70
N ASP A 280 9.19 -25.01 12.14
CA ASP A 280 8.13 -25.77 12.82
C ASP A 280 6.92 -25.90 11.89
#